data_fe8f63f70206a8a83618bfd5a68d8fb0
#
_entry.id   fe8f63f70206a8a83618bfd5a68d8fb0
#
_cell.length_a   1.000
_cell.length_b   1.000
_cell.length_c   1.000
_cell.angle_alpha   90.00
_cell.angle_beta   90.00
_cell.angle_gamma   90.00
#
_symmetry.space_group_name_H-M   'P 1'
#
loop_
_entity.id
_entity.type
_entity.pdbx_description
1 polymer ?
#
loop_
_entity_poly.entity_id
_entity_poly.type
_entity_poly.pdbx_seq_one_letter_code
_entity_poly.pdbx_strand_id
1 'polypeptide(L)'
;MKIGIVGLPNVGKSTMFNSITNAGAECANYPFCTIEPNVGVVPVPDERLDNLAKMYNPQKVTHAVIEFVDIAGLVKGASKGEGLGNKFLSHIRETDAICQVVRCFEDSNIIHVDGSINPVRDIETINLELVFADLETVEKRIDRASKLIKGDKKYQLEFDTWKKVRDALQNGKPARSLEYTDEELEIVRDGFLLTMKPILYVANVSEDQLLDENDANVNSVKEYAKQDKAEVIKLCVKIEEELSSLDGNDKKEMLEALGLEESGLDKVIKASYDLLGLMSFLTAGEPEVRAWTIKKGTKAPQAAGKIHSDIERGFIRAEIVSYDDLMREGSMTAAKEKGLVRSEGKEYIMQDGDIVLFKFNV
;
A
#
# COMPACT_ATOMS: atom_id res chain seq x y z
N MET A 1 -5.43 0.46 7.21
CA MET A 1 -5.08 1.36 6.08
C MET A 1 -5.52 0.67 4.80
N LYS A 2 -6.14 1.43 3.91
CA LYS A 2 -6.87 0.89 2.76
C LYS A 2 -6.18 1.26 1.44
N ILE A 3 -6.01 0.28 0.55
CA ILE A 3 -5.54 0.49 -0.83
C ILE A 3 -6.70 0.25 -1.78
N GLY A 4 -6.98 1.24 -2.62
CA GLY A 4 -8.00 1.12 -3.65
C GLY A 4 -7.43 0.47 -4.91
N ILE A 5 -7.99 -0.68 -5.32
CA ILE A 5 -7.69 -1.27 -6.62
C ILE A 5 -8.53 -0.60 -7.67
N VAL A 6 -7.88 0.06 -8.62
CA VAL A 6 -8.54 0.75 -9.73
C VAL A 6 -8.06 0.22 -11.08
N GLY A 7 -8.85 0.45 -12.12
CA GLY A 7 -8.48 0.05 -13.48
C GLY A 7 -9.68 0.22 -14.42
N LEU A 8 -9.39 0.28 -15.71
CA LEU A 8 -10.44 0.27 -16.73
C LEU A 8 -11.18 -1.07 -16.73
N PRO A 9 -12.36 -1.17 -17.35
CA PRO A 9 -13.04 -2.45 -17.53
C PRO A 9 -12.15 -3.48 -18.24
N ASN A 10 -12.26 -4.74 -17.86
CA ASN A 10 -11.59 -5.89 -18.49
C ASN A 10 -10.04 -5.89 -18.44
N VAL A 11 -9.45 -5.24 -17.44
CA VAL A 11 -7.99 -5.25 -17.21
C VAL A 11 -7.52 -6.35 -16.24
N GLY A 12 -8.45 -7.12 -15.65
CA GLY A 12 -8.14 -8.16 -14.65
C GLY A 12 -8.30 -7.70 -13.19
N LYS A 13 -8.86 -6.51 -12.95
CA LYS A 13 -9.00 -5.90 -11.62
C LYS A 13 -9.76 -6.79 -10.61
N SER A 14 -10.96 -7.27 -10.96
CA SER A 14 -11.78 -8.08 -10.05
C SER A 14 -11.19 -9.48 -9.84
N THR A 15 -10.55 -10.06 -10.86
CA THR A 15 -9.82 -11.33 -10.72
C THR A 15 -8.67 -11.16 -9.73
N MET A 16 -7.88 -10.09 -9.88
CA MET A 16 -6.79 -9.77 -8.95
C MET A 16 -7.31 -9.58 -7.51
N PHE A 17 -8.40 -8.83 -7.33
CA PHE A 17 -9.01 -8.64 -6.01
C PHE A 17 -9.46 -9.97 -5.38
N ASN A 18 -10.12 -10.82 -6.16
CA ASN A 18 -10.57 -12.12 -5.69
C ASN A 18 -9.37 -13.03 -5.33
N SER A 19 -8.32 -13.04 -6.14
CA SER A 19 -7.11 -13.83 -5.86
C SER A 19 -6.39 -13.36 -4.60
N ILE A 20 -6.25 -12.04 -4.40
CA ILE A 20 -5.69 -11.46 -3.17
C ILE A 20 -6.54 -11.84 -1.96
N THR A 21 -7.86 -11.76 -2.05
CA THR A 21 -8.76 -12.03 -0.92
C THR A 21 -8.91 -13.53 -0.64
N ASN A 22 -8.84 -14.39 -1.65
CA ASN A 22 -8.84 -15.84 -1.47
C ASN A 22 -7.58 -16.31 -0.75
N ALA A 23 -6.40 -15.77 -1.11
CA ALA A 23 -5.16 -16.01 -0.38
C ALA A 23 -5.24 -15.55 1.10
N GLY A 24 -6.13 -14.60 1.40
CA GLY A 24 -6.40 -14.11 2.75
C GLY A 24 -7.59 -14.77 3.48
N ALA A 25 -8.24 -15.80 2.91
CA ALA A 25 -9.46 -16.41 3.48
C ALA A 25 -9.27 -16.95 4.92
N GLU A 26 -8.05 -17.30 5.31
CA GLU A 26 -7.71 -17.66 6.69
C GLU A 26 -7.79 -16.46 7.66
N CYS A 27 -7.86 -15.23 7.16
CA CYS A 27 -7.93 -14.00 7.97
C CYS A 27 -9.32 -13.73 8.58
N ALA A 28 -10.34 -14.51 8.28
CA ALA A 28 -11.68 -14.36 8.87
C ALA A 28 -11.68 -14.45 10.42
N ASN A 29 -10.60 -14.96 11.01
CA ASN A 29 -10.41 -15.10 12.47
C ASN A 29 -9.61 -13.94 13.12
N TYR A 30 -9.24 -12.89 12.35
CA TYR A 30 -8.54 -11.74 12.95
C TYR A 30 -9.54 -10.87 13.75
N PRO A 31 -9.18 -10.51 15.00
CA PRO A 31 -10.01 -9.59 15.79
C PRO A 31 -10.16 -8.25 15.06
N PHE A 32 -11.40 -7.74 14.99
CA PHE A 32 -11.76 -6.46 14.34
C PHE A 32 -11.86 -6.44 12.81
N CYS A 33 -11.86 -7.58 12.11
CA CYS A 33 -12.24 -7.62 10.70
C CYS A 33 -13.76 -7.48 10.56
N THR A 34 -14.22 -6.32 10.11
CA THR A 34 -15.58 -6.14 9.60
C THR A 34 -15.62 -6.64 8.15
N ILE A 35 -16.54 -7.56 7.85
CA ILE A 35 -16.77 -8.01 6.47
C ILE A 35 -17.59 -6.92 5.79
N GLU A 36 -16.94 -6.00 5.11
CA GLU A 36 -17.58 -5.04 4.21
C GLU A 36 -17.56 -5.57 2.79
N PRO A 37 -18.64 -5.41 2.00
CA PRO A 37 -18.62 -5.77 0.59
C PRO A 37 -17.46 -5.02 -0.13
N ASN A 38 -16.71 -5.73 -0.96
CA ASN A 38 -15.59 -5.19 -1.72
C ASN A 38 -14.36 -4.74 -0.89
N VAL A 39 -14.24 -5.13 0.37
CA VAL A 39 -13.04 -4.94 1.20
C VAL A 39 -12.44 -6.29 1.55
N GLY A 40 -11.20 -6.50 1.19
CA GLY A 40 -10.42 -7.69 1.51
C GLY A 40 -9.31 -7.38 2.51
N VAL A 41 -9.25 -8.11 3.61
CA VAL A 41 -8.15 -8.04 4.58
C VAL A 41 -7.15 -9.15 4.27
N VAL A 42 -5.89 -8.78 4.05
CA VAL A 42 -4.88 -9.68 3.51
C VAL A 42 -3.66 -9.68 4.42
N PRO A 43 -3.11 -10.85 4.79
CA PRO A 43 -1.87 -10.94 5.55
C PRO A 43 -0.70 -10.44 4.69
N VAL A 44 0.22 -9.72 5.34
CA VAL A 44 1.48 -9.33 4.70
C VAL A 44 2.45 -10.49 4.83
N PRO A 45 2.95 -11.06 3.71
CA PRO A 45 3.93 -12.12 3.74
C PRO A 45 5.22 -11.67 4.45
N ASP A 46 5.64 -12.40 5.47
CA ASP A 46 6.83 -12.07 6.26
C ASP A 46 7.53 -13.36 6.73
N GLU A 47 8.59 -13.77 6.05
CA GLU A 47 9.38 -14.96 6.38
C GLU A 47 9.99 -14.92 7.78
N ARG A 48 10.17 -13.73 8.35
CA ARG A 48 10.68 -13.57 9.72
C ARG A 48 9.74 -14.18 10.75
N LEU A 49 8.42 -14.09 10.52
CA LEU A 49 7.40 -14.73 11.36
C LEU A 49 7.49 -16.25 11.31
N ASP A 50 7.66 -16.82 10.11
CA ASP A 50 7.78 -18.27 9.93
C ASP A 50 9.02 -18.82 10.63
N ASN A 51 10.13 -18.10 10.53
CA ASN A 51 11.38 -18.49 11.20
C ASN A 51 11.29 -18.35 12.72
N LEU A 52 10.66 -17.29 13.22
CA LEU A 52 10.39 -17.13 14.66
C LEU A 52 9.40 -18.19 15.17
N ALA A 53 8.41 -18.57 14.37
CA ALA A 53 7.48 -19.65 14.72
C ALA A 53 8.19 -21.00 14.87
N LYS A 54 9.16 -21.30 14.00
CA LYS A 54 10.00 -22.50 14.12
C LYS A 54 10.87 -22.47 15.40
N MET A 55 11.37 -21.27 15.78
CA MET A 55 12.22 -21.11 16.97
C MET A 55 11.45 -21.21 18.27
N TYR A 56 10.26 -20.59 18.36
CA TYR A 56 9.48 -20.48 19.61
C TYR A 56 8.37 -21.53 19.73
N ASN A 57 8.03 -22.23 18.66
CA ASN A 57 6.90 -23.17 18.59
C ASN A 57 5.62 -22.63 19.23
N PRO A 58 5.11 -21.46 18.78
CA PRO A 58 4.02 -20.75 19.44
C PRO A 58 2.66 -21.43 19.20
N GLN A 59 1.72 -21.15 20.09
CA GLN A 59 0.31 -21.59 19.90
C GLN A 59 -0.37 -20.84 18.76
N LYS A 60 0.09 -19.63 18.44
CA LYS A 60 -0.50 -18.77 17.41
C LYS A 60 0.57 -17.95 16.69
N VAL A 61 0.41 -17.81 15.37
CA VAL A 61 1.16 -16.88 14.53
C VAL A 61 0.19 -15.84 13.98
N THR A 62 0.52 -14.56 14.11
CA THR A 62 -0.35 -13.47 13.65
C THR A 62 0.44 -12.52 12.75
N HIS A 63 0.11 -12.49 11.47
CA HIS A 63 0.71 -11.59 10.48
C HIS A 63 0.20 -10.15 10.63
N ALA A 64 0.98 -9.18 10.16
CA ALA A 64 0.47 -7.86 9.83
C ALA A 64 -0.56 -7.97 8.70
N VAL A 65 -1.53 -7.07 8.66
CA VAL A 65 -2.57 -7.09 7.63
C VAL A 65 -2.70 -5.74 6.93
N ILE A 66 -3.13 -5.79 5.67
CA ILE A 66 -3.48 -4.63 4.85
C ILE A 66 -4.86 -4.84 4.25
N GLU A 67 -5.58 -3.75 4.03
CA GLU A 67 -6.92 -3.79 3.44
C GLU A 67 -6.86 -3.36 1.97
N PHE A 68 -7.40 -4.21 1.09
CA PHE A 68 -7.64 -3.87 -0.31
C PHE A 68 -9.13 -3.63 -0.54
N VAL A 69 -9.43 -2.61 -1.35
CA VAL A 69 -10.82 -2.24 -1.70
C VAL A 69 -10.99 -2.36 -3.20
N ASP A 70 -11.90 -3.22 -3.66
CA ASP A 70 -12.27 -3.27 -5.08
C ASP A 70 -13.13 -2.05 -5.42
N ILE A 71 -12.55 -1.11 -6.15
CA ILE A 71 -13.26 0.07 -6.62
C ILE A 71 -13.80 -0.21 -8.02
N ALA A 72 -15.13 -0.11 -8.17
CA ALA A 72 -15.80 -0.36 -9.45
C ALA A 72 -15.12 0.41 -10.59
N GLY A 73 -14.97 -0.25 -11.74
CA GLY A 73 -14.20 0.29 -12.86
C GLY A 73 -14.69 1.67 -13.31
N LEU A 74 -13.75 2.53 -13.66
CA LEU A 74 -14.00 3.86 -14.19
C LEU A 74 -14.67 3.78 -15.57
N VAL A 75 -15.74 4.53 -15.75
CA VAL A 75 -16.28 4.86 -17.07
C VAL A 75 -15.82 6.28 -17.40
N LYS A 76 -15.30 6.48 -18.61
CA LYS A 76 -14.83 7.79 -19.12
C LYS A 76 -15.91 8.87 -18.92
N GLY A 77 -15.53 10.01 -18.32
CA GLY A 77 -16.47 11.09 -17.98
C GLY A 77 -17.01 11.04 -16.55
N ALA A 78 -16.41 10.25 -15.68
CA ALA A 78 -16.81 10.10 -14.28
C ALA A 78 -16.79 11.42 -13.50
N SER A 79 -15.88 12.33 -13.80
CA SER A 79 -15.76 13.65 -13.17
C SER A 79 -16.85 14.64 -13.58
N LYS A 80 -17.52 14.42 -14.72
CA LYS A 80 -18.59 15.32 -15.24
C LYS A 80 -19.99 15.02 -14.70
N GLY A 81 -20.10 14.07 -13.80
CA GLY A 81 -21.12 14.10 -12.76
C GLY A 81 -22.44 13.45 -13.01
N GLU A 82 -22.63 12.22 -13.46
CA GLU A 82 -23.88 11.52 -13.14
C GLU A 82 -23.60 10.08 -12.65
N GLY A 83 -24.00 9.79 -11.40
CA GLY A 83 -24.19 8.43 -10.88
C GLY A 83 -22.90 7.68 -10.54
N LEU A 84 -22.39 6.80 -11.40
CA LEU A 84 -21.29 5.85 -11.13
C LEU A 84 -19.93 6.53 -10.95
N GLY A 85 -19.67 7.64 -11.65
CA GLY A 85 -18.40 8.37 -11.54
C GLY A 85 -18.18 9.01 -10.19
N ASN A 86 -19.20 9.61 -9.60
CA ASN A 86 -19.11 10.19 -8.26
C ASN A 86 -18.87 9.12 -7.19
N LYS A 87 -19.46 7.92 -7.36
CA LYS A 87 -19.19 6.79 -6.46
C LYS A 87 -17.75 6.31 -6.56
N PHE A 88 -17.20 6.20 -7.77
CA PHE A 88 -15.79 5.85 -7.98
C PHE A 88 -14.85 6.83 -7.25
N LEU A 89 -15.02 8.13 -7.45
CA LEU A 89 -14.21 9.15 -6.80
C LEU A 89 -14.39 9.16 -5.28
N SER A 90 -15.63 8.90 -4.78
CA SER A 90 -15.90 8.77 -3.34
C SER A 90 -15.14 7.60 -2.74
N HIS A 91 -15.18 6.42 -3.36
CA HIS A 91 -14.45 5.26 -2.87
C HIS A 91 -12.94 5.49 -2.87
N ILE A 92 -12.37 6.15 -3.90
CA ILE A 92 -10.94 6.51 -3.88
C ILE A 92 -10.64 7.47 -2.73
N ARG A 93 -11.53 8.41 -2.39
CA ARG A 93 -11.30 9.33 -1.25
C ARG A 93 -11.10 8.59 0.07
N GLU A 94 -11.78 7.47 0.26
CA GLU A 94 -11.73 6.65 1.48
C GLU A 94 -10.47 5.76 1.58
N THR A 95 -9.66 5.68 0.54
CA THR A 95 -8.41 4.90 0.54
C THR A 95 -7.19 5.75 0.85
N ASP A 96 -6.12 5.11 1.35
CA ASP A 96 -4.85 5.77 1.68
C ASP A 96 -3.88 5.81 0.48
N ALA A 97 -3.98 4.82 -0.44
CA ALA A 97 -3.18 4.70 -1.64
C ALA A 97 -3.98 4.06 -2.78
N ILE A 98 -3.44 4.10 -3.98
CA ILE A 98 -4.05 3.55 -5.19
C ILE A 98 -3.16 2.44 -5.76
N CYS A 99 -3.78 1.29 -6.08
CA CYS A 99 -3.18 0.22 -6.86
C CYS A 99 -3.87 0.19 -8.23
N GLN A 100 -3.21 0.70 -9.27
CA GLN A 100 -3.78 0.77 -10.61
C GLN A 100 -3.39 -0.42 -11.45
N VAL A 101 -4.38 -1.25 -11.81
CA VAL A 101 -4.20 -2.40 -12.71
C VAL A 101 -4.28 -1.94 -14.16
N VAL A 102 -3.24 -2.25 -14.91
CA VAL A 102 -3.05 -1.84 -16.31
C VAL A 102 -2.93 -3.07 -17.18
N ARG A 103 -3.74 -3.12 -18.24
CA ARG A 103 -3.69 -4.23 -19.20
C ARG A 103 -2.51 -4.08 -20.14
N CYS A 104 -1.60 -5.07 -20.12
CA CYS A 104 -0.43 -5.14 -21.00
C CYS A 104 -0.45 -6.36 -21.93
N PHE A 105 -1.49 -7.20 -21.86
CA PHE A 105 -1.65 -8.43 -22.65
C PHE A 105 -2.68 -8.25 -23.78
N GLU A 106 -2.47 -8.98 -24.86
CA GLU A 106 -3.44 -9.10 -25.96
C GLU A 106 -4.26 -10.38 -25.78
N ASP A 107 -5.58 -10.26 -25.89
CA ASP A 107 -6.52 -11.40 -25.93
C ASP A 107 -7.72 -11.01 -26.77
N SER A 108 -7.92 -11.73 -27.88
CA SER A 108 -9.01 -11.47 -28.82
C SER A 108 -10.40 -11.76 -28.25
N ASN A 109 -10.49 -12.56 -27.18
CA ASN A 109 -11.74 -12.90 -26.51
C ASN A 109 -12.14 -11.84 -25.47
N ILE A 110 -11.22 -10.96 -25.08
CA ILE A 110 -11.44 -9.92 -24.07
C ILE A 110 -11.47 -8.56 -24.75
N ILE A 111 -12.66 -7.96 -24.86
CA ILE A 111 -12.84 -6.65 -25.50
C ILE A 111 -12.16 -5.56 -24.69
N HIS A 112 -11.32 -4.74 -25.35
CA HIS A 112 -10.78 -3.51 -24.77
C HIS A 112 -11.75 -2.35 -25.00
N VAL A 113 -11.94 -1.48 -23.99
CA VAL A 113 -12.91 -0.35 -24.04
C VAL A 113 -12.63 0.59 -25.23
N ASP A 114 -11.35 0.86 -25.54
CA ASP A 114 -10.94 1.73 -26.65
C ASP A 114 -10.48 0.94 -27.90
N GLY A 115 -10.78 -0.37 -27.97
CA GLY A 115 -10.53 -1.22 -29.14
C GLY A 115 -9.06 -1.59 -29.43
N SER A 116 -8.10 -1.05 -28.68
CA SER A 116 -6.66 -1.34 -28.80
C SER A 116 -5.96 -1.28 -27.46
N ILE A 117 -4.91 -2.08 -27.28
CA ILE A 117 -4.06 -2.06 -26.08
C ILE A 117 -3.13 -0.85 -26.16
N ASN A 118 -3.22 0.02 -25.17
CA ASN A 118 -2.27 1.13 -24.97
C ASN A 118 -2.19 1.45 -23.48
N PRO A 119 -1.25 0.85 -22.75
CA PRO A 119 -1.15 0.97 -21.31
C PRO A 119 -1.02 2.41 -20.81
N VAL A 120 -0.26 3.24 -21.50
CA VAL A 120 -0.06 4.65 -21.12
C VAL A 120 -1.35 5.44 -21.25
N ARG A 121 -2.07 5.32 -22.36
CA ARG A 121 -3.39 5.95 -22.55
C ARG A 121 -4.37 5.53 -21.45
N ASP A 122 -4.37 4.25 -21.09
CA ASP A 122 -5.27 3.69 -20.09
C ASP A 122 -4.95 4.26 -18.69
N ILE A 123 -3.67 4.43 -18.36
CA ILE A 123 -3.21 5.11 -17.13
C ILE A 123 -3.67 6.58 -17.14
N GLU A 124 -3.41 7.30 -18.24
CA GLU A 124 -3.76 8.71 -18.38
C GLU A 124 -5.26 8.93 -18.27
N THR A 125 -6.08 8.03 -18.80
CA THR A 125 -7.55 8.11 -18.70
C THR A 125 -8.00 8.15 -17.24
N ILE A 126 -7.46 7.30 -16.37
CA ILE A 126 -7.77 7.31 -14.94
C ILE A 126 -7.19 8.55 -14.26
N ASN A 127 -5.94 8.88 -14.52
CA ASN A 127 -5.28 10.03 -13.91
C ASN A 127 -6.00 11.35 -14.25
N LEU A 128 -6.49 11.53 -15.48
CA LEU A 128 -7.23 12.73 -15.87
C LEU A 128 -8.55 12.88 -15.10
N GLU A 129 -9.27 11.79 -14.82
CA GLU A 129 -10.50 11.88 -14.01
C GLU A 129 -10.20 12.32 -12.58
N LEU A 130 -9.07 11.84 -11.98
CA LEU A 130 -8.63 12.30 -10.67
C LEU A 130 -8.20 13.78 -10.69
N VAL A 131 -7.50 14.20 -11.74
CA VAL A 131 -7.08 15.59 -11.96
C VAL A 131 -8.29 16.52 -12.06
N PHE A 132 -9.31 16.17 -12.84
CA PHE A 132 -10.52 16.98 -12.96
C PHE A 132 -11.27 17.13 -11.62
N ALA A 133 -11.38 16.03 -10.86
CA ALA A 133 -11.99 16.09 -9.53
C ALA A 133 -11.22 16.99 -8.56
N ASP A 134 -9.88 16.96 -8.62
CA ASP A 134 -9.04 17.80 -7.79
C ASP A 134 -9.04 19.27 -8.24
N LEU A 135 -9.11 19.56 -9.54
CA LEU A 135 -9.24 20.93 -10.04
C LEU A 135 -10.44 21.64 -9.44
N GLU A 136 -11.60 20.97 -9.39
CA GLU A 136 -12.79 21.55 -8.76
C GLU A 136 -12.55 21.88 -7.26
N THR A 137 -11.85 21.00 -6.55
CA THR A 137 -11.51 21.20 -5.14
C THR A 137 -10.54 22.36 -4.97
N VAL A 138 -9.50 22.42 -5.79
CA VAL A 138 -8.45 23.45 -5.74
C VAL A 138 -8.99 24.83 -6.11
N GLU A 139 -9.85 24.94 -7.12
CA GLU A 139 -10.49 26.22 -7.48
C GLU A 139 -11.30 26.79 -6.33
N LYS A 140 -12.10 25.96 -5.64
CA LYS A 140 -12.82 26.40 -4.42
C LYS A 140 -11.88 26.88 -3.31
N ARG A 141 -10.71 26.23 -3.13
CA ARG A 141 -9.68 26.64 -2.17
C ARG A 141 -9.04 27.97 -2.54
N ILE A 142 -8.72 28.19 -3.83
CA ILE A 142 -8.18 29.46 -4.35
C ILE A 142 -9.18 30.59 -4.11
N ASP A 143 -10.45 30.40 -4.44
CA ASP A 143 -11.50 31.40 -4.24
C ASP A 143 -11.65 31.79 -2.78
N ARG A 144 -11.57 30.83 -1.86
CA ARG A 144 -11.59 31.07 -0.41
C ARG A 144 -10.35 31.86 0.02
N ALA A 145 -9.16 31.39 -0.31
CA ALA A 145 -7.90 32.03 0.07
C ALA A 145 -7.82 33.47 -0.48
N SER A 146 -8.26 33.71 -1.72
CA SER A 146 -8.28 35.04 -2.36
C SER A 146 -9.13 36.08 -1.58
N LYS A 147 -10.21 35.64 -0.95
CA LYS A 147 -11.05 36.50 -0.10
C LYS A 147 -10.37 36.79 1.25
N LEU A 148 -9.67 35.83 1.81
CA LEU A 148 -9.01 35.93 3.10
C LEU A 148 -7.77 36.82 3.05
N ILE A 149 -6.99 36.82 1.97
CA ILE A 149 -5.81 37.67 1.76
C ILE A 149 -6.16 39.15 1.89
N LYS A 150 -7.36 39.56 1.47
CA LYS A 150 -7.80 40.95 1.59
C LYS A 150 -7.85 41.48 3.02
N GLY A 151 -8.03 40.57 3.99
CA GLY A 151 -8.06 40.87 5.43
C GLY A 151 -6.76 40.56 6.15
N ASP A 152 -6.01 39.55 5.73
CA ASP A 152 -4.80 39.09 6.39
C ASP A 152 -3.81 38.43 5.40
N LYS A 153 -2.62 39.05 5.31
CA LYS A 153 -1.55 38.59 4.39
C LYS A 153 -0.99 37.18 4.74
N LYS A 154 -1.27 36.63 5.91
CA LYS A 154 -0.84 35.27 6.28
C LYS A 154 -1.40 34.20 5.32
N TYR A 155 -2.52 34.45 4.66
CA TYR A 155 -3.12 33.54 3.67
C TYR A 155 -2.45 33.60 2.29
N GLN A 156 -1.40 34.41 2.11
CA GLN A 156 -0.70 34.51 0.82
C GLN A 156 -0.04 33.20 0.44
N LEU A 157 0.63 32.52 1.38
CA LEU A 157 1.27 31.23 1.13
C LEU A 157 0.23 30.18 0.70
N GLU A 158 -0.92 30.12 1.41
CA GLU A 158 -2.00 29.19 1.05
C GLU A 158 -2.50 29.43 -0.38
N PHE A 159 -2.72 30.68 -0.74
CA PHE A 159 -3.18 31.06 -2.08
C PHE A 159 -2.16 30.69 -3.15
N ASP A 160 -0.88 31.00 -2.95
CA ASP A 160 0.19 30.72 -3.92
C ASP A 160 0.41 29.20 -4.08
N THR A 161 0.32 28.45 -2.98
CA THR A 161 0.39 26.99 -2.98
C THR A 161 -0.74 26.39 -3.81
N TRP A 162 -1.99 26.82 -3.59
CA TRP A 162 -3.12 26.32 -4.39
C TRP A 162 -3.03 26.69 -5.87
N LYS A 163 -2.49 27.87 -6.20
CA LYS A 163 -2.22 28.25 -7.59
C LYS A 163 -1.18 27.34 -8.24
N LYS A 164 -0.09 27.05 -7.54
CA LYS A 164 0.95 26.11 -7.99
C LYS A 164 0.35 24.73 -8.29
N VAL A 165 -0.50 24.22 -7.40
CA VAL A 165 -1.20 22.96 -7.60
C VAL A 165 -2.17 23.01 -8.79
N ARG A 166 -2.99 24.07 -8.90
CA ARG A 166 -3.90 24.27 -10.04
C ARG A 166 -3.15 24.25 -11.36
N ASP A 167 -2.07 24.98 -11.47
CA ASP A 167 -1.30 25.11 -12.70
C ASP A 167 -0.71 23.75 -13.14
N ALA A 168 -0.30 22.89 -12.18
CA ALA A 168 0.11 21.51 -12.48
C ALA A 168 -1.07 20.67 -12.98
N LEU A 169 -2.20 20.69 -12.27
CA LEU A 169 -3.40 19.93 -12.63
C LEU A 169 -3.95 20.35 -14.01
N GLN A 170 -3.95 21.64 -14.34
CA GLN A 170 -4.37 22.16 -15.66
C GLN A 170 -3.47 21.64 -16.80
N ASN A 171 -2.22 21.31 -16.50
CA ASN A 171 -1.28 20.69 -17.43
C ASN A 171 -1.33 19.14 -17.36
N GLY A 172 -2.35 18.55 -16.73
CA GLY A 172 -2.54 17.11 -16.61
C GLY A 172 -1.58 16.42 -15.64
N LYS A 173 -0.81 17.19 -14.85
CA LYS A 173 0.16 16.63 -13.89
C LYS A 173 -0.51 16.44 -12.52
N PRO A 174 -0.36 15.25 -11.89
CA PRO A 174 -0.89 15.01 -10.55
C PRO A 174 -0.18 15.88 -9.51
N ALA A 175 -0.89 16.26 -8.45
CA ALA A 175 -0.34 17.11 -7.38
C ALA A 175 0.88 16.47 -6.70
N ARG A 176 0.95 15.14 -6.58
CA ARG A 176 2.11 14.39 -6.03
C ARG A 176 3.41 14.56 -6.82
N SER A 177 3.34 15.00 -8.08
CA SER A 177 4.54 15.23 -8.92
C SER A 177 5.28 16.52 -8.58
N LEU A 178 4.68 17.40 -7.81
CA LEU A 178 5.27 18.68 -7.40
C LEU A 178 6.19 18.49 -6.19
N GLU A 179 7.18 19.39 -6.08
CA GLU A 179 7.99 19.54 -4.88
C GLU A 179 7.35 20.61 -3.98
N TYR A 180 7.27 20.32 -2.68
CA TYR A 180 6.68 21.18 -1.68
C TYR A 180 7.66 21.48 -0.56
N THR A 181 7.59 22.68 0.01
CA THR A 181 8.16 22.96 1.35
C THR A 181 7.30 22.26 2.41
N ASP A 182 7.81 22.15 3.63
CA ASP A 182 7.03 21.54 4.73
C ASP A 182 5.71 22.32 4.98
N GLU A 183 5.75 23.64 4.92
CA GLU A 183 4.58 24.50 5.08
C GLU A 183 3.57 24.33 3.94
N GLU A 184 4.04 24.28 2.68
CA GLU A 184 3.18 23.99 1.53
C GLU A 184 2.55 22.60 1.63
N LEU A 185 3.30 21.60 2.10
CA LEU A 185 2.83 20.24 2.25
C LEU A 185 1.70 20.13 3.29
N GLU A 186 1.79 20.88 4.41
CA GLU A 186 0.70 20.96 5.39
C GLU A 186 -0.58 21.51 4.75
N ILE A 187 -0.46 22.60 3.96
CA ILE A 187 -1.59 23.21 3.25
C ILE A 187 -2.24 22.20 2.29
N VAL A 188 -1.43 21.49 1.49
CA VAL A 188 -1.92 20.55 0.48
C VAL A 188 -2.57 19.33 1.13
N ARG A 189 -2.05 18.82 2.26
CA ARG A 189 -2.65 17.72 3.03
C ARG A 189 -4.09 18.02 3.44
N ASP A 190 -4.38 19.24 3.85
CA ASP A 190 -5.74 19.67 4.21
C ASP A 190 -6.71 19.66 3.01
N GLY A 191 -6.20 19.60 1.80
CA GLY A 191 -6.99 19.51 0.58
C GLY A 191 -7.59 18.15 0.30
N PHE A 192 -7.04 17.08 0.89
CA PHE A 192 -7.43 15.69 0.64
C PHE A 192 -7.53 15.36 -0.85
N LEU A 193 -6.54 15.83 -1.63
CA LEU A 193 -6.51 15.64 -3.06
C LEU A 193 -6.29 14.17 -3.43
N LEU A 194 -7.04 13.71 -4.44
CA LEU A 194 -6.92 12.34 -4.97
C LEU A 194 -5.57 12.13 -5.65
N THR A 195 -5.09 13.14 -6.36
CA THR A 195 -3.80 13.10 -7.06
C THR A 195 -2.59 13.26 -6.13
N MET A 196 -2.79 13.50 -4.83
CA MET A 196 -1.75 13.43 -3.80
C MET A 196 -1.53 12.02 -3.27
N LYS A 197 -2.49 11.11 -3.48
CA LYS A 197 -2.36 9.73 -3.00
C LYS A 197 -1.18 9.03 -3.69
N PRO A 198 -0.37 8.27 -2.93
CA PRO A 198 0.66 7.44 -3.52
C PRO A 198 0.03 6.36 -4.42
N ILE A 199 0.75 5.95 -5.46
CA ILE A 199 0.25 5.03 -6.48
C ILE A 199 1.26 3.91 -6.74
N LEU A 200 0.73 2.69 -6.94
CA LEU A 200 1.43 1.51 -7.42
C LEU A 200 0.78 1.09 -8.74
N TYR A 201 1.57 0.83 -9.76
CA TYR A 201 1.09 0.28 -11.02
C TYR A 201 1.26 -1.23 -11.07
N VAL A 202 0.22 -1.94 -11.47
CA VAL A 202 0.25 -3.38 -11.72
C VAL A 202 0.10 -3.63 -13.20
N ALA A 203 1.19 -3.99 -13.87
CA ALA A 203 1.20 -4.37 -15.28
C ALA A 203 0.73 -5.84 -15.40
N ASN A 204 -0.55 -6.02 -15.76
CA ASN A 204 -1.12 -7.33 -15.98
C ASN A 204 -0.78 -7.84 -17.38
N VAL A 205 -0.02 -8.93 -17.44
CA VAL A 205 0.49 -9.56 -18.66
C VAL A 205 -0.12 -10.94 -18.90
N SER A 206 0.10 -11.51 -20.09
CA SER A 206 -0.16 -12.92 -20.34
C SER A 206 0.92 -13.81 -19.72
N GLU A 207 0.66 -15.11 -19.66
CA GLU A 207 1.62 -16.11 -19.17
C GLU A 207 2.95 -16.05 -19.95
N ASP A 208 2.89 -16.01 -21.28
CA ASP A 208 4.06 -15.96 -22.16
C ASP A 208 4.92 -14.70 -21.93
N GLN A 209 4.29 -13.58 -21.53
CA GLN A 209 4.99 -12.32 -21.26
C GLN A 209 5.59 -12.24 -19.85
N LEU A 210 5.26 -13.17 -18.96
CA LEU A 210 5.61 -13.08 -17.54
C LEU A 210 7.13 -13.03 -17.33
N LEU A 211 7.89 -13.82 -18.09
CA LEU A 211 9.37 -13.86 -18.04
C LEU A 211 10.03 -12.94 -19.06
N ASP A 212 9.28 -12.32 -19.97
CA ASP A 212 9.87 -11.39 -20.94
C ASP A 212 10.21 -10.05 -20.28
N GLU A 213 11.49 -9.79 -20.04
CA GLU A 213 11.97 -8.53 -19.48
C GLU A 213 11.89 -7.35 -20.46
N ASN A 214 11.76 -7.63 -21.75
CA ASN A 214 11.78 -6.63 -22.84
C ASN A 214 10.39 -6.30 -23.39
N ASP A 215 9.32 -6.76 -22.74
CA ASP A 215 7.96 -6.45 -23.17
C ASP A 215 7.73 -4.95 -23.32
N ALA A 216 7.33 -4.53 -24.53
CA ALA A 216 7.19 -3.13 -24.88
C ALA A 216 6.07 -2.42 -24.07
N ASN A 217 4.97 -3.11 -23.79
CA ASN A 217 3.85 -2.56 -23.03
C ASN A 217 4.24 -2.35 -21.58
N VAL A 218 4.91 -3.33 -20.96
CA VAL A 218 5.42 -3.23 -19.58
C VAL A 218 6.46 -2.12 -19.47
N ASN A 219 7.38 -2.04 -20.44
CA ASN A 219 8.40 -0.99 -20.46
C ASN A 219 7.79 0.41 -20.60
N SER A 220 6.71 0.57 -21.39
CA SER A 220 6.00 1.85 -21.47
C SER A 220 5.36 2.27 -20.14
N VAL A 221 4.82 1.31 -19.38
CA VAL A 221 4.31 1.56 -18.02
C VAL A 221 5.44 1.96 -17.08
N LYS A 222 6.60 1.27 -17.12
CA LYS A 222 7.76 1.60 -16.29
C LYS A 222 8.28 3.01 -16.57
N GLU A 223 8.36 3.41 -17.84
CA GLU A 223 8.79 4.77 -18.22
C GLU A 223 7.80 5.83 -17.75
N TYR A 224 6.50 5.58 -17.86
CA TYR A 224 5.48 6.48 -17.33
C TYR A 224 5.57 6.60 -15.80
N ALA A 225 5.71 5.48 -15.10
CA ALA A 225 5.78 5.42 -13.65
C ALA A 225 6.98 6.19 -13.05
N LYS A 226 8.09 6.32 -13.79
CA LYS A 226 9.24 7.15 -13.37
C LYS A 226 8.86 8.61 -13.12
N GLN A 227 7.92 9.16 -13.91
CA GLN A 227 7.45 10.53 -13.74
C GLN A 227 6.68 10.72 -12.45
N ASP A 228 5.97 9.68 -12.01
CA ASP A 228 5.20 9.64 -10.76
C ASP A 228 6.03 9.17 -9.56
N LYS A 229 7.30 8.77 -9.77
CA LYS A 229 8.16 8.07 -8.78
C LYS A 229 7.46 6.84 -8.20
N ALA A 230 6.66 6.16 -9.02
CA ALA A 230 5.85 5.02 -8.65
C ALA A 230 6.53 3.70 -9.03
N GLU A 231 6.28 2.67 -8.23
CA GLU A 231 6.72 1.31 -8.52
C GLU A 231 5.78 0.63 -9.52
N VAL A 232 6.32 -0.32 -10.29
CA VAL A 232 5.57 -1.14 -11.24
C VAL A 232 5.81 -2.61 -10.93
N ILE A 233 4.76 -3.33 -10.62
CA ILE A 233 4.78 -4.79 -10.44
C ILE A 233 4.20 -5.45 -11.70
N LYS A 234 4.99 -6.33 -12.33
CA LYS A 234 4.53 -7.16 -13.44
C LYS A 234 4.01 -8.49 -12.87
N LEU A 235 2.81 -8.88 -13.25
CA LEU A 235 2.22 -10.18 -12.91
C LEU A 235 1.22 -10.64 -13.96
N CYS A 236 0.89 -11.93 -13.96
CA CYS A 236 -0.20 -12.50 -14.73
C CYS A 236 -1.35 -12.87 -13.78
N VAL A 237 -2.42 -12.07 -13.78
CA VAL A 237 -3.55 -12.27 -12.86
C VAL A 237 -4.17 -13.66 -12.99
N LYS A 238 -4.15 -14.26 -14.17
CA LYS A 238 -4.65 -15.62 -14.41
C LYS A 238 -3.83 -16.66 -13.66
N ILE A 239 -2.49 -16.58 -13.71
CA ILE A 239 -1.59 -17.43 -12.94
C ILE A 239 -1.77 -17.22 -11.44
N GLU A 240 -1.92 -15.97 -11.01
CA GLU A 240 -2.15 -15.67 -9.60
C GLU A 240 -3.47 -16.24 -9.07
N GLU A 241 -4.52 -16.28 -9.90
CA GLU A 241 -5.79 -16.96 -9.56
C GLU A 241 -5.59 -18.46 -9.35
N GLU A 242 -4.81 -19.11 -10.22
CA GLU A 242 -4.47 -20.52 -10.07
C GLU A 242 -3.62 -20.76 -8.81
N LEU A 243 -2.57 -19.95 -8.58
CA LEU A 243 -1.71 -20.03 -7.38
C LEU A 243 -2.48 -19.80 -6.08
N SER A 244 -3.51 -18.95 -6.09
CA SER A 244 -4.33 -18.65 -4.89
C SER A 244 -5.19 -19.82 -4.45
N SER A 245 -5.40 -20.82 -5.31
CA SER A 245 -6.17 -22.02 -5.03
C SER A 245 -5.32 -23.21 -4.55
N LEU A 246 -3.98 -23.06 -4.55
CA LEU A 246 -3.03 -24.11 -4.19
C LEU A 246 -2.55 -23.98 -2.75
N ASP A 247 -2.33 -25.14 -2.10
CA ASP A 247 -1.71 -25.22 -0.78
C ASP A 247 -0.18 -25.05 -0.85
N GLY A 248 0.46 -24.78 0.30
CA GLY A 248 1.83 -24.34 0.44
C GLY A 248 2.89 -25.07 -0.40
N ASN A 249 2.90 -26.40 -0.46
CA ASN A 249 3.88 -27.16 -1.25
C ASN A 249 3.54 -27.11 -2.75
N ASP A 250 2.29 -27.28 -3.13
CA ASP A 250 1.85 -27.25 -4.53
C ASP A 250 2.05 -25.86 -5.14
N LYS A 251 1.78 -24.80 -4.35
CA LYS A 251 2.06 -23.41 -4.73
C LYS A 251 3.57 -23.21 -5.01
N LYS A 252 4.43 -23.77 -4.14
CA LYS A 252 5.88 -23.67 -4.31
C LYS A 252 6.37 -24.41 -5.55
N GLU A 253 5.90 -25.63 -5.78
CA GLU A 253 6.26 -26.43 -6.97
C GLU A 253 5.83 -25.69 -8.26
N MET A 254 4.64 -25.08 -8.27
CA MET A 254 4.16 -24.31 -9.42
C MET A 254 5.02 -23.05 -9.66
N LEU A 255 5.39 -22.30 -8.59
CA LEU A 255 6.29 -21.16 -8.72
C LEU A 255 7.65 -21.56 -9.29
N GLU A 256 8.24 -22.65 -8.80
CA GLU A 256 9.51 -23.20 -9.31
C GLU A 256 9.40 -23.62 -10.78
N ALA A 257 8.29 -24.26 -11.16
CA ALA A 257 8.04 -24.66 -12.56
C ALA A 257 7.88 -23.45 -13.49
N LEU A 258 7.36 -22.34 -12.99
CA LEU A 258 7.23 -21.07 -13.71
C LEU A 258 8.53 -20.21 -13.68
N GLY A 259 9.56 -20.63 -12.94
CA GLY A 259 10.80 -19.88 -12.77
C GLY A 259 10.64 -18.62 -11.92
N LEU A 260 9.67 -18.60 -11.01
CA LEU A 260 9.38 -17.50 -10.10
C LEU A 260 9.83 -17.80 -8.67
N GLU A 261 10.45 -16.83 -8.00
CA GLU A 261 10.86 -16.95 -6.60
C GLU A 261 9.68 -16.72 -5.64
N GLU A 262 8.77 -15.82 -5.99
CA GLU A 262 7.56 -15.51 -5.23
C GLU A 262 6.41 -15.11 -6.16
N SER A 263 5.17 -15.16 -5.65
CA SER A 263 4.01 -14.75 -6.43
C SER A 263 3.98 -13.24 -6.70
N GLY A 264 3.37 -12.84 -7.81
CA GLY A 264 3.18 -11.43 -8.12
C GLY A 264 2.26 -10.73 -7.10
N LEU A 265 1.28 -11.45 -6.55
CA LEU A 265 0.41 -10.92 -5.50
C LEU A 265 1.19 -10.65 -4.21
N ASP A 266 2.10 -11.54 -3.80
CA ASP A 266 2.94 -11.31 -2.62
C ASP A 266 3.80 -10.05 -2.81
N LYS A 267 4.34 -9.82 -4.03
CA LYS A 267 5.04 -8.57 -4.38
C LYS A 267 4.11 -7.35 -4.27
N VAL A 268 2.89 -7.43 -4.79
CA VAL A 268 1.90 -6.33 -4.70
C VAL A 268 1.57 -6.01 -3.24
N ILE A 269 1.38 -7.02 -2.39
CA ILE A 269 1.08 -6.83 -0.97
C ILE A 269 2.24 -6.14 -0.25
N LYS A 270 3.48 -6.62 -0.45
CA LYS A 270 4.69 -6.03 0.13
C LYS A 270 4.92 -4.59 -0.35
N ALA A 271 4.85 -4.36 -1.68
CA ALA A 271 5.00 -3.03 -2.26
C ALA A 271 3.91 -2.06 -1.77
N SER A 272 2.68 -2.55 -1.61
CA SER A 272 1.56 -1.78 -1.06
C SER A 272 1.79 -1.39 0.40
N TYR A 273 2.35 -2.29 1.20
CA TYR A 273 2.70 -2.03 2.59
C TYR A 273 3.77 -0.94 2.71
N ASP A 274 4.78 -1.04 1.86
CA ASP A 274 5.88 -0.06 1.78
C ASP A 274 5.41 1.31 1.27
N LEU A 275 4.54 1.32 0.25
CA LEU A 275 3.93 2.52 -0.33
C LEU A 275 3.18 3.35 0.72
N LEU A 276 2.53 2.69 1.66
CA LEU A 276 1.85 3.33 2.78
C LEU A 276 2.80 3.82 3.88
N GLY A 277 4.11 3.64 3.72
CA GLY A 277 5.11 3.98 4.73
C GLY A 277 4.99 3.13 5.99
N LEU A 278 4.50 1.88 5.84
CA LEU A 278 4.34 0.94 6.95
C LEU A 278 5.60 0.09 7.14
N MET A 279 5.73 -0.43 8.33
CA MET A 279 6.73 -1.43 8.72
C MET A 279 6.20 -2.25 9.88
N SER A 280 6.87 -3.37 10.19
CA SER A 280 6.47 -4.25 11.28
C SER A 280 7.55 -4.38 12.33
N PHE A 281 7.19 -4.21 13.61
CA PHE A 281 7.97 -4.78 14.70
C PHE A 281 7.34 -6.10 15.14
N LEU A 282 8.13 -6.94 15.78
CA LEU A 282 7.77 -8.31 16.11
C LEU A 282 7.73 -8.52 17.62
N THR A 283 6.80 -9.34 18.07
CA THR A 283 6.83 -9.93 19.43
C THR A 283 6.88 -11.45 19.28
N ALA A 284 7.75 -12.09 20.03
CA ALA A 284 7.98 -13.52 19.94
C ALA A 284 7.95 -14.17 21.32
N GLY A 285 7.13 -15.22 21.47
CA GLY A 285 6.99 -16.03 22.67
C GLY A 285 6.14 -17.27 22.41
N GLU A 286 6.11 -18.20 23.38
CA GLU A 286 5.31 -19.42 23.29
C GLU A 286 3.80 -19.20 23.09
N PRO A 287 3.16 -18.18 23.68
CA PRO A 287 1.74 -17.94 23.41
C PRO A 287 1.47 -17.45 21.98
N GLU A 288 2.29 -16.53 21.50
CA GLU A 288 2.08 -15.91 20.19
C GLU A 288 3.41 -15.37 19.63
N VAL A 289 3.60 -15.56 18.32
CA VAL A 289 4.52 -14.80 17.48
C VAL A 289 3.69 -13.88 16.60
N ARG A 290 3.98 -12.56 16.64
CA ARG A 290 3.13 -11.59 15.97
C ARG A 290 3.91 -10.43 15.35
N ALA A 291 3.49 -10.02 14.16
CA ALA A 291 3.90 -8.78 13.51
C ALA A 291 2.89 -7.65 13.82
N TRP A 292 3.43 -6.51 14.22
CA TRP A 292 2.66 -5.32 14.59
C TRP A 292 2.93 -4.20 13.60
N THR A 293 1.89 -3.75 12.91
CA THR A 293 1.98 -2.67 11.93
C THR A 293 2.14 -1.31 12.59
N ILE A 294 3.19 -0.59 12.20
CA ILE A 294 3.43 0.81 12.55
C ILE A 294 3.86 1.61 11.33
N LYS A 295 3.81 2.94 11.40
CA LYS A 295 4.40 3.81 10.39
C LYS A 295 5.91 3.94 10.60
N LYS A 296 6.67 4.03 9.52
CA LYS A 296 8.10 4.39 9.57
C LYS A 296 8.27 5.70 10.37
N GLY A 297 9.25 5.75 11.26
CA GLY A 297 9.46 6.88 12.16
C GLY A 297 8.68 6.85 13.48
N THR A 298 7.88 5.81 13.74
CA THR A 298 7.16 5.64 15.02
C THR A 298 8.14 5.40 16.17
N LYS A 299 7.96 6.12 17.29
CA LYS A 299 8.77 5.93 18.52
C LYS A 299 8.25 4.75 19.35
N ALA A 300 9.14 4.21 20.19
CA ALA A 300 8.85 3.03 21.02
C ALA A 300 7.57 3.11 21.89
N PRO A 301 7.22 4.24 22.55
CA PRO A 301 5.96 4.32 23.29
C PRO A 301 4.74 4.18 22.42
N GLN A 302 4.70 4.84 21.25
CA GLN A 302 3.58 4.73 20.31
C GLN A 302 3.48 3.34 19.69
N ALA A 303 4.63 2.67 19.45
CA ALA A 303 4.64 1.26 19.03
C ALA A 303 4.05 0.35 20.12
N ALA A 304 4.42 0.58 21.39
CA ALA A 304 3.81 -0.12 22.52
C ALA A 304 2.30 0.06 22.60
N GLY A 305 1.80 1.26 22.25
CA GLY A 305 0.38 1.60 22.15
C GLY A 305 -0.39 0.76 21.12
N LYS A 306 0.29 0.22 20.11
CA LYS A 306 -0.32 -0.72 19.17
C LYS A 306 -0.69 -2.05 19.81
N ILE A 307 0.01 -2.45 20.87
CA ILE A 307 -0.32 -3.65 21.64
C ILE A 307 -1.47 -3.33 22.61
N HIS A 308 -1.30 -2.29 23.42
CA HIS A 308 -2.33 -1.83 24.35
C HIS A 308 -2.03 -0.39 24.83
N SER A 309 -3.07 0.41 25.01
CA SER A 309 -2.95 1.81 25.48
C SER A 309 -2.28 1.94 26.86
N ASP A 310 -2.47 0.94 27.73
CA ASP A 310 -1.82 0.93 29.04
C ASP A 310 -0.31 0.76 28.93
N ILE A 311 0.18 -0.02 27.98
CA ILE A 311 1.63 -0.20 27.76
C ILE A 311 2.25 1.12 27.26
N GLU A 312 1.55 1.87 26.40
CA GLU A 312 2.00 3.19 25.98
C GLU A 312 2.08 4.16 27.16
N ARG A 313 0.99 4.22 27.94
CA ARG A 313 0.86 5.14 29.10
C ARG A 313 1.88 4.82 30.19
N GLY A 314 2.07 3.54 30.49
CA GLY A 314 3.03 3.07 31.50
C GLY A 314 4.42 2.78 30.98
N PHE A 315 4.77 3.17 29.74
CA PHE A 315 6.04 2.84 29.10
C PHE A 315 7.25 3.27 29.94
N ILE A 316 8.14 2.30 30.22
CA ILE A 316 9.41 2.53 30.91
C ILE A 316 10.57 2.46 29.91
N ARG A 317 10.70 1.31 29.22
CA ARG A 317 11.73 1.03 28.23
C ARG A 317 11.31 -0.14 27.32
N ALA A 318 12.01 -0.28 26.20
CA ALA A 318 11.90 -1.43 25.31
C ALA A 318 13.19 -2.23 25.33
N GLU A 319 13.11 -3.54 25.55
CA GLU A 319 14.22 -4.48 25.33
C GLU A 319 14.11 -4.96 23.89
N ILE A 320 15.11 -4.64 23.05
CA ILE A 320 15.06 -4.84 21.61
C ILE A 320 16.26 -5.64 21.14
N VAL A 321 16.01 -6.64 20.29
CA VAL A 321 17.01 -7.33 19.49
C VAL A 321 16.63 -7.27 18.03
N SER A 322 17.59 -7.08 17.11
CA SER A 322 17.31 -7.18 15.70
C SER A 322 16.97 -8.62 15.30
N TYR A 323 16.13 -8.80 14.28
CA TYR A 323 15.81 -10.13 13.78
C TYR A 323 17.08 -10.90 13.40
N ASP A 324 18.00 -10.27 12.67
CA ASP A 324 19.24 -10.91 12.20
C ASP A 324 20.14 -11.36 13.34
N ASP A 325 20.28 -10.54 14.40
CA ASP A 325 21.04 -10.91 15.57
C ASP A 325 20.43 -12.09 16.31
N LEU A 326 19.11 -12.11 16.49
CA LEU A 326 18.43 -13.22 17.16
C LEU A 326 18.57 -14.52 16.36
N MET A 327 18.39 -14.47 15.04
CA MET A 327 18.52 -15.67 14.18
C MET A 327 19.96 -16.20 14.18
N ARG A 328 20.95 -15.31 14.14
CA ARG A 328 22.38 -15.69 14.22
C ARG A 328 22.73 -16.38 15.54
N GLU A 329 22.20 -15.90 16.66
CA GLU A 329 22.48 -16.43 17.98
C GLU A 329 21.62 -17.65 18.35
N GLY A 330 20.53 -17.89 17.65
CA GLY A 330 19.65 -19.05 17.82
C GLY A 330 18.77 -19.02 19.08
N SER A 331 18.94 -18.06 19.97
CA SER A 331 18.05 -17.87 21.12
C SER A 331 18.19 -16.48 21.75
N MET A 332 17.10 -16.03 22.41
CA MET A 332 17.09 -14.76 23.17
C MET A 332 18.11 -14.77 24.31
N THR A 333 18.35 -15.92 24.94
CA THR A 333 19.35 -16.07 26.02
C THR A 333 20.77 -15.81 25.50
N ALA A 334 21.13 -16.46 24.38
CA ALA A 334 22.45 -16.26 23.77
C ALA A 334 22.64 -14.81 23.30
N ALA A 335 21.61 -14.20 22.73
CA ALA A 335 21.64 -12.79 22.33
C ALA A 335 21.85 -11.85 23.53
N LYS A 336 21.23 -12.15 24.69
CA LYS A 336 21.44 -11.39 25.93
C LYS A 336 22.88 -11.54 26.49
N GLU A 337 23.40 -12.75 26.51
CA GLU A 337 24.75 -13.03 26.97
C GLU A 337 25.82 -12.29 26.15
N LYS A 338 25.55 -12.10 24.84
CA LYS A 338 26.43 -11.35 23.94
C LYS A 338 26.16 -9.83 23.95
N GLY A 339 25.23 -9.34 24.76
CA GLY A 339 24.91 -7.93 24.87
C GLY A 339 24.20 -7.34 23.62
N LEU A 340 23.57 -8.19 22.78
CA LEU A 340 22.86 -7.78 21.57
C LEU A 340 21.44 -7.29 21.85
N VAL A 341 20.91 -7.60 23.04
CA VAL A 341 19.62 -7.06 23.49
C VAL A 341 19.83 -5.68 24.08
N ARG A 342 19.37 -4.68 23.36
CA ARG A 342 19.49 -3.26 23.71
C ARG A 342 18.34 -2.83 24.62
N SER A 343 18.60 -1.89 25.51
CA SER A 343 17.58 -1.24 26.34
C SER A 343 17.36 0.16 25.84
N GLU A 344 16.20 0.40 25.20
CA GLU A 344 15.89 1.64 24.50
C GLU A 344 14.81 2.44 25.23
N GLY A 345 14.98 3.76 25.23
CA GLY A 345 14.07 4.70 25.89
C GLY A 345 12.96 5.24 24.99
N LYS A 346 12.29 6.30 25.49
CA LYS A 346 11.10 6.89 24.85
C LYS A 346 11.38 7.49 23.45
N GLU A 347 12.60 7.94 23.20
CA GLU A 347 12.98 8.61 21.95
C GLU A 347 13.43 7.63 20.86
N TYR A 348 13.52 6.34 21.17
CA TYR A 348 13.92 5.34 20.19
C TYR A 348 12.91 5.27 19.05
N ILE A 349 13.41 5.41 17.82
CA ILE A 349 12.63 5.22 16.60
C ILE A 349 12.73 3.75 16.21
N MET A 350 11.59 3.07 16.19
CA MET A 350 11.48 1.66 15.84
C MET A 350 12.05 1.38 14.45
N GLN A 351 12.72 0.24 14.32
CA GLN A 351 13.22 -0.28 13.05
C GLN A 351 12.37 -1.46 12.58
N ASP A 352 12.31 -1.67 11.25
CA ASP A 352 11.61 -2.82 10.69
C ASP A 352 12.29 -4.12 11.12
N GLY A 353 11.51 -5.08 11.64
CA GLY A 353 12.03 -6.34 12.16
C GLY A 353 12.59 -6.29 13.58
N ASP A 354 12.50 -5.17 14.30
CA ASP A 354 12.80 -5.14 15.73
C ASP A 354 11.96 -6.17 16.48
N ILE A 355 12.58 -7.07 17.23
CA ILE A 355 11.91 -8.00 18.14
C ILE A 355 11.93 -7.37 19.53
N VAL A 356 10.74 -7.14 20.10
CA VAL A 356 10.58 -6.22 21.23
C VAL A 356 9.87 -6.85 22.41
N LEU A 357 10.39 -6.55 23.61
CA LEU A 357 9.69 -6.73 24.88
C LEU A 357 9.57 -5.38 25.58
N PHE A 358 8.37 -4.82 25.61
CA PHE A 358 8.10 -3.57 26.33
C PHE A 358 8.01 -3.79 27.82
N LYS A 359 8.73 -2.97 28.60
CA LYS A 359 8.62 -2.88 30.06
C LYS A 359 7.79 -1.67 30.42
N PHE A 360 6.76 -1.90 31.20
CA PHE A 360 5.80 -0.86 31.58
C PHE A 360 5.33 -1.07 33.02
N ASN A 361 4.78 -0.01 33.60
CA ASN A 361 4.14 -0.03 34.90
C ASN A 361 2.81 0.73 34.80
N VAL A 362 1.72 0.10 35.22
CA VAL A 362 0.35 0.66 35.20
C VAL A 362 -0.15 0.80 36.62
#